data_0332d88c0769e510bf2ee9f3ff855d2f
#
_entry.id   0332d88c0769e510bf2ee9f3ff855d2f
#
_cell.length_a   1.000
_cell.length_b   1.000
_cell.length_c   1.000
_cell.angle_alpha   90.00
_cell.angle_beta   90.00
_cell.angle_gamma   90.00
#
_symmetry.space_group_name_H-M   'P 1'
#
loop_
_entity.id
_entity.type
_entity.pdbx_description
1 polymer ?
#
loop_
_entity_poly.entity_id
_entity_poly.type
_entity_poly.pdbx_seq_one_letter_code
_entity_poly.pdbx_strand_id
1 'polypeptide(L)'
;MNTTVTEIAPDVYRISTFHPEYQIQFNQFLMNDDEPFLMHTGFKKMFPLTRDAVASVIDPAKVRWIGFSHFEPDECGAMNEWLNVAPQAQAVCGIVGSMVMMNDFAERPARALNDDEVLATGRRRLRYLATPHLPHGWDAGFFFEETGRTLFCSDLFFQPGDPGPLTENNLVGPVREIILEGMKGPLAHDMPYTPYTDQMLERLAALSPGTLAIMHGSSFRGDGGAEVRGLAGVIKELLDTSNKG
;
A
#
# COMPACT_ATOMS: atom_id res chain seq x y z
N MET A 1 1.30 -20.81 7.27
CA MET A 1 1.84 -19.60 6.61
C MET A 1 3.09 -19.17 7.37
N ASN A 2 4.11 -18.71 6.68
CA ASN A 2 5.33 -18.19 7.30
C ASN A 2 5.36 -16.66 7.09
N THR A 3 5.67 -15.92 8.14
CA THR A 3 5.73 -14.46 8.10
C THR A 3 7.19 -14.04 8.29
N THR A 4 7.68 -13.16 7.44
CA THR A 4 9.04 -12.63 7.49
C THR A 4 9.03 -11.13 7.72
N VAL A 5 10.06 -10.62 8.39
CA VAL A 5 10.26 -9.18 8.64
C VAL A 5 11.59 -8.78 8.00
N THR A 6 11.57 -7.76 7.16
CA THR A 6 12.76 -7.25 6.48
C THR A 6 12.74 -5.73 6.46
N GLU A 7 13.82 -5.10 6.87
CA GLU A 7 13.99 -3.66 6.72
C GLU A 7 14.29 -3.32 5.26
N ILE A 8 13.40 -2.57 4.61
CA ILE A 8 13.50 -2.20 3.18
C ILE A 8 14.02 -0.77 2.97
N ALA A 9 13.87 0.08 3.97
CA ALA A 9 14.46 1.41 4.06
C ALA A 9 14.71 1.71 5.55
N PRO A 10 15.51 2.70 5.93
CA PRO A 10 15.79 3.01 7.34
C PRO A 10 14.50 3.13 8.16
N ASP A 11 14.35 2.30 9.20
CA ASP A 11 13.18 2.21 10.08
C ASP A 11 11.84 1.86 9.37
N VAL A 12 11.87 1.36 8.13
CA VAL A 12 10.70 0.87 7.41
C VAL A 12 10.83 -0.63 7.19
N TYR A 13 9.97 -1.38 7.85
CA TYR A 13 9.99 -2.85 7.89
C TYR A 13 8.83 -3.41 7.07
N ARG A 14 9.14 -4.22 6.07
CA ARG A 14 8.18 -5.03 5.35
C ARG A 14 7.89 -6.29 6.17
N ILE A 15 6.63 -6.49 6.50
CA ILE A 15 6.08 -7.69 7.12
C ILE A 15 5.35 -8.45 6.03
N SER A 16 5.83 -9.62 5.68
CA SER A 16 5.33 -10.39 4.54
C SER A 16 4.85 -11.76 4.93
N THR A 17 3.64 -12.09 4.56
CA THR A 17 3.06 -13.43 4.72
C THR A 17 2.68 -13.99 3.37
N PHE A 18 3.32 -15.11 2.97
CA PHE A 18 2.93 -15.84 1.76
C PHE A 18 1.70 -16.71 2.03
N HIS A 19 0.67 -16.54 1.20
CA HIS A 19 -0.56 -17.32 1.26
C HIS A 19 -0.56 -18.42 0.19
N PRO A 20 -0.43 -19.70 0.58
CA PRO A 20 -0.23 -20.77 -0.39
C PRO A 20 -1.44 -21.07 -1.30
N GLU A 21 -2.66 -20.76 -0.87
CA GLU A 21 -3.85 -20.95 -1.71
C GLU A 21 -3.98 -19.86 -2.77
N TYR A 22 -3.66 -18.61 -2.43
CA TYR A 22 -3.70 -17.48 -3.36
C TYR A 22 -2.43 -17.36 -4.19
N GLN A 23 -1.33 -18.02 -3.79
CA GLN A 23 -0.02 -17.95 -4.45
C GLN A 23 0.50 -16.51 -4.53
N ILE A 24 0.26 -15.70 -3.49
CA ILE A 24 0.73 -14.32 -3.37
C ILE A 24 1.22 -14.01 -1.96
N GLN A 25 2.05 -12.98 -1.85
CA GLN A 25 2.44 -12.39 -0.57
C GLN A 25 1.49 -11.25 -0.21
N PHE A 26 1.13 -11.16 1.07
CA PHE A 26 0.45 -10.03 1.67
C PHE A 26 1.44 -9.27 2.54
N ASN A 27 1.72 -8.03 2.17
CA ASN A 27 2.71 -7.20 2.84
C ASN A 27 2.04 -6.09 3.64
N GLN A 28 2.45 -5.97 4.89
CA GLN A 28 2.19 -4.81 5.72
C GLN A 28 3.52 -4.10 5.97
N PHE A 29 3.49 -2.80 6.23
CA PHE A 29 4.72 -2.05 6.47
C PHE A 29 4.64 -1.31 7.79
N LEU A 30 5.63 -1.57 8.65
CA LEU A 30 5.81 -0.83 9.89
C LEU A 30 6.87 0.23 9.69
N MET A 31 6.51 1.49 9.88
CA MET A 31 7.46 2.58 10.02
C MET A 31 7.65 2.88 11.51
N ASN A 32 8.86 2.61 12.00
CA ASN A 32 9.21 2.83 13.41
C ASN A 32 9.70 4.27 13.60
N ASP A 33 8.90 5.06 14.32
CA ASP A 33 9.19 6.46 14.64
C ASP A 33 8.67 6.76 16.05
N ASP A 34 8.69 8.02 16.47
CA ASP A 34 8.17 8.45 17.77
C ASP A 34 6.68 8.10 17.91
N GLU A 35 5.91 8.26 16.83
CA GLU A 35 4.53 7.77 16.67
C GLU A 35 4.49 6.71 15.55
N PRO A 36 4.68 5.41 15.88
CA PRO A 36 4.79 4.37 14.86
C PRO A 36 3.56 4.27 13.96
N PHE A 37 3.82 4.12 12.65
CA PHE A 37 2.80 3.98 11.61
C PHE A 37 2.82 2.57 11.03
N LEU A 38 1.65 1.93 10.98
CA LEU A 38 1.44 0.66 10.30
C LEU A 38 0.63 0.90 9.03
N MET A 39 1.21 0.61 7.88
CA MET A 39 0.53 0.61 6.59
C MET A 39 -0.01 -0.77 6.29
N HIS A 40 -1.33 -0.85 6.10
CA HIS A 40 -2.13 -2.06 5.97
C HIS A 40 -2.15 -2.93 7.24
N THR A 41 -3.26 -3.62 7.45
CA THR A 41 -3.45 -4.48 8.62
C THR A 41 -3.45 -5.96 8.27
N GLY A 42 -3.64 -6.28 6.98
CA GLY A 42 -3.86 -7.63 6.51
C GLY A 42 -5.28 -8.14 6.79
N PHE A 43 -5.58 -9.32 6.30
CA PHE A 43 -6.82 -10.02 6.62
C PHE A 43 -6.98 -10.22 8.13
N LYS A 44 -8.21 -10.14 8.60
CA LYS A 44 -8.55 -10.40 10.01
C LYS A 44 -7.95 -11.72 10.54
N LYS A 45 -8.02 -12.79 9.76
CA LYS A 45 -7.50 -14.12 10.16
C LYS A 45 -5.97 -14.16 10.23
N MET A 46 -5.28 -13.25 9.56
CA MET A 46 -3.82 -13.14 9.56
C MET A 46 -3.30 -12.24 10.68
N PHE A 47 -4.16 -11.55 11.42
CA PHE A 47 -3.79 -10.64 12.49
C PHE A 47 -2.76 -11.19 13.49
N PRO A 48 -2.88 -12.44 14.03
CA PRO A 48 -1.86 -12.96 14.95
C PRO A 48 -0.46 -12.97 14.35
N LEU A 49 -0.34 -13.31 13.05
CA LEU A 49 0.94 -13.37 12.34
C LEU A 49 1.55 -11.97 12.20
N THR A 50 0.75 -11.00 11.76
CA THR A 50 1.20 -9.62 11.59
C THR A 50 1.55 -8.97 12.94
N ARG A 51 0.73 -9.19 13.98
CA ARG A 51 1.01 -8.72 15.34
C ARG A 51 2.33 -9.27 15.88
N ASP A 52 2.56 -10.57 15.76
CA ASP A 52 3.77 -11.22 16.28
C ASP A 52 5.01 -10.76 15.50
N ALA A 53 4.87 -10.49 14.21
CA ALA A 53 5.91 -9.89 13.38
C ALA A 53 6.21 -8.45 13.81
N VAL A 54 5.22 -7.61 14.06
CA VAL A 54 5.41 -6.26 14.61
C VAL A 54 6.08 -6.33 15.98
N ALA A 55 5.70 -7.31 16.82
CA ALA A 55 6.30 -7.51 18.14
C ALA A 55 7.80 -7.84 18.11
N SER A 56 8.32 -8.32 16.98
CA SER A 56 9.76 -8.53 16.81
C SER A 56 10.55 -7.22 16.59
N VAL A 57 9.86 -6.11 16.30
CA VAL A 57 10.48 -4.81 16.03
C VAL A 57 10.15 -3.80 17.13
N ILE A 58 8.86 -3.67 17.48
CA ILE A 58 8.37 -2.77 18.53
C ILE A 58 7.27 -3.46 19.33
N ASP A 59 6.94 -2.92 20.52
CA ASP A 59 5.73 -3.31 21.22
C ASP A 59 4.50 -2.93 20.39
N PRO A 60 3.62 -3.90 19.99
CA PRO A 60 2.43 -3.63 19.20
C PRO A 60 1.48 -2.58 19.80
N ALA A 61 1.46 -2.47 21.13
CA ALA A 61 0.64 -1.47 21.83
C ALA A 61 1.09 -0.02 21.57
N LYS A 62 2.30 0.18 21.03
CA LYS A 62 2.84 1.49 20.67
C LYS A 62 2.45 1.98 19.27
N VAL A 63 1.87 1.14 18.42
CA VAL A 63 1.36 1.59 17.12
C VAL A 63 0.40 2.76 17.35
N ARG A 64 0.67 3.88 16.69
CA ARG A 64 -0.10 5.13 16.87
C ARG A 64 -1.00 5.42 15.68
N TRP A 65 -0.53 5.16 14.48
CA TRP A 65 -1.26 5.40 13.25
C TRP A 65 -1.39 4.12 12.43
N ILE A 66 -2.58 3.88 11.88
CA ILE A 66 -2.85 2.72 11.01
C ILE A 66 -3.43 3.25 9.71
N GLY A 67 -2.61 3.23 8.65
CA GLY A 67 -3.00 3.64 7.31
C GLY A 67 -3.44 2.46 6.45
N PHE A 68 -4.24 2.73 5.45
CA PHE A 68 -4.56 1.80 4.36
C PHE A 68 -4.74 2.60 3.07
N SER A 69 -4.59 1.93 1.93
CA SER A 69 -4.66 2.56 0.60
C SER A 69 -6.09 2.70 0.11
N HIS A 70 -6.89 1.66 0.24
CA HIS A 70 -8.31 1.59 -0.09
C HIS A 70 -9.00 0.55 0.80
N PHE A 71 -10.33 0.53 0.80
CA PHE A 71 -11.08 -0.30 1.73
C PHE A 71 -11.29 -1.71 1.18
N GLU A 72 -10.31 -2.58 1.44
CA GLU A 72 -10.39 -4.01 1.15
C GLU A 72 -9.92 -4.85 2.36
N PRO A 73 -10.32 -6.16 2.43
CA PRO A 73 -9.99 -7.00 3.58
C PRO A 73 -8.51 -7.22 3.83
N ASP A 74 -7.67 -7.22 2.81
CA ASP A 74 -6.23 -7.40 2.95
C ASP A 74 -5.48 -6.11 3.31
N GLU A 75 -6.07 -4.93 3.06
CA GLU A 75 -5.56 -3.65 3.53
C GLU A 75 -6.01 -3.31 4.94
N CYS A 76 -7.29 -3.49 5.26
CA CYS A 76 -7.85 -3.00 6.51
C CYS A 76 -8.69 -4.02 7.30
N GLY A 77 -8.72 -5.29 6.90
CA GLY A 77 -9.57 -6.32 7.52
C GLY A 77 -9.31 -6.59 9.00
N ALA A 78 -8.07 -6.40 9.48
CA ALA A 78 -7.70 -6.54 10.88
C ALA A 78 -7.67 -5.20 11.64
N MET A 79 -8.31 -4.15 11.12
CA MET A 79 -8.29 -2.81 11.73
C MET A 79 -8.72 -2.85 13.20
N ASN A 80 -9.84 -3.47 13.52
CA ASN A 80 -10.36 -3.48 14.89
C ASN A 80 -9.51 -4.33 15.84
N GLU A 81 -8.91 -5.42 15.36
CA GLU A 81 -7.93 -6.19 16.11
C GLU A 81 -6.72 -5.35 16.52
N TRP A 82 -6.21 -4.53 15.59
CA TRP A 82 -5.13 -3.59 15.86
C TRP A 82 -5.55 -2.48 16.82
N LEU A 83 -6.73 -1.89 16.64
CA LEU A 83 -7.27 -0.88 17.53
C LEU A 83 -7.41 -1.41 18.97
N ASN A 84 -7.72 -2.71 19.15
CA ASN A 84 -7.82 -3.35 20.44
C ASN A 84 -6.45 -3.57 21.12
N VAL A 85 -5.43 -3.97 20.37
CA VAL A 85 -4.06 -4.18 20.90
C VAL A 85 -3.33 -2.87 21.13
N ALA A 86 -3.57 -1.85 20.31
CA ALA A 86 -2.94 -0.54 20.40
C ALA A 86 -3.98 0.51 20.84
N PRO A 87 -4.16 0.75 22.15
CA PRO A 87 -5.24 1.59 22.67
C PRO A 87 -5.13 3.07 22.25
N GLN A 88 -3.94 3.53 21.87
CA GLN A 88 -3.70 4.89 21.38
C GLN A 88 -3.76 4.96 19.84
N ALA A 89 -3.88 3.83 19.15
CA ALA A 89 -3.92 3.82 17.70
C ALA A 89 -5.18 4.48 17.14
N GLN A 90 -5.05 5.10 16.00
CA GLN A 90 -6.14 5.66 15.22
C GLN A 90 -5.95 5.30 13.74
N ALA A 91 -7.02 4.88 13.09
CA ALA A 91 -7.03 4.73 11.63
C ALA A 91 -6.81 6.09 10.96
N VAL A 92 -6.05 6.12 9.86
CA VAL A 92 -5.81 7.32 9.07
C VAL A 92 -5.95 7.01 7.58
N CYS A 93 -6.77 7.79 6.89
CA CYS A 93 -7.09 7.61 5.47
C CYS A 93 -7.63 8.91 4.87
N GLY A 94 -7.91 8.91 3.58
CA GLY A 94 -8.57 10.03 2.92
C GLY A 94 -9.99 10.30 3.43
N ILE A 95 -10.51 11.48 3.12
CA ILE A 95 -11.85 11.93 3.53
C ILE A 95 -12.93 10.93 3.10
N VAL A 96 -12.86 10.43 1.86
CA VAL A 96 -13.87 9.49 1.32
C VAL A 96 -13.85 8.19 2.11
N GLY A 97 -12.69 7.58 2.30
CA GLY A 97 -12.54 6.33 3.08
C GLY A 97 -13.00 6.51 4.53
N SER A 98 -12.67 7.65 5.16
CA SER A 98 -13.13 7.97 6.51
C SER A 98 -14.65 8.09 6.58
N MET A 99 -15.24 8.92 5.72
CA MET A 99 -16.66 9.28 5.77
C MET A 99 -17.59 8.13 5.40
N VAL A 100 -17.22 7.36 4.36
CA VAL A 100 -18.12 6.37 3.75
C VAL A 100 -17.93 4.97 4.34
N MET A 101 -16.74 4.66 4.85
CA MET A 101 -16.37 3.30 5.23
C MET A 101 -15.83 3.22 6.67
N MET A 102 -14.71 3.86 6.95
CA MET A 102 -13.96 3.61 8.18
C MET A 102 -14.67 4.07 9.45
N ASN A 103 -15.42 5.19 9.40
CA ASN A 103 -16.14 5.69 10.59
C ASN A 103 -17.31 4.79 11.05
N ASP A 104 -17.82 3.92 10.15
CA ASP A 104 -18.79 2.88 10.52
C ASP A 104 -18.07 1.58 10.91
N PHE A 105 -17.03 1.22 10.17
CA PHE A 105 -16.33 -0.06 10.33
C PHE A 105 -15.42 -0.11 11.58
N ALA A 106 -14.69 0.97 11.87
CA ALA A 106 -13.71 1.00 12.95
C ALA A 106 -14.34 1.35 14.30
N GLU A 107 -13.87 0.69 15.37
CA GLU A 107 -14.31 0.95 16.76
C GLU A 107 -14.01 2.38 17.25
N ARG A 108 -13.14 3.11 16.57
CA ARG A 108 -12.81 4.52 16.85
C ARG A 108 -12.80 5.33 15.55
N PRO A 109 -13.26 6.60 15.58
CA PRO A 109 -13.28 7.44 14.38
C PRO A 109 -11.88 7.56 13.75
N ALA A 110 -11.83 7.48 12.43
CA ALA A 110 -10.60 7.69 11.69
C ALA A 110 -10.19 9.17 11.66
N ARG A 111 -8.90 9.44 11.58
CA ARG A 111 -8.37 10.72 11.17
C ARG A 111 -8.47 10.82 9.65
N ALA A 112 -9.36 11.67 9.16
CA ALA A 112 -9.45 11.99 7.75
C ALA A 112 -8.33 12.95 7.33
N LEU A 113 -7.70 12.69 6.20
CA LEU A 113 -6.69 13.54 5.58
C LEU A 113 -7.21 14.12 4.28
N ASN A 114 -6.93 15.40 4.07
CA ASN A 114 -7.08 16.02 2.77
C ASN A 114 -6.01 15.54 1.79
N ASP A 115 -6.25 15.74 0.49
CA ASP A 115 -5.21 15.55 -0.50
C ASP A 115 -4.02 16.47 -0.22
N ASP A 116 -2.79 15.95 -0.36
CA ASP A 116 -1.52 16.61 0.02
C ASP A 116 -1.32 16.90 1.52
N GLU A 117 -2.25 16.51 2.38
CA GLU A 117 -2.05 16.68 3.82
C GLU A 117 -0.90 15.83 4.33
N VAL A 118 -0.12 16.39 5.24
CA VAL A 118 1.03 15.72 5.83
C VAL A 118 0.73 15.34 7.27
N LEU A 119 0.82 14.04 7.56
CA LEU A 119 0.83 13.49 8.91
C LEU A 119 2.28 13.45 9.42
N ALA A 120 2.57 14.20 10.48
CA ALA A 120 3.84 14.10 11.19
C ALA A 120 3.76 12.95 12.20
N THR A 121 4.80 12.09 12.23
CA THR A 121 4.89 10.94 13.15
C THR A 121 6.06 11.07 14.13
N GLY A 122 6.62 12.26 14.24
CA GLY A 122 7.81 12.60 15.00
C GLY A 122 8.91 13.10 14.09
N ARG A 123 9.90 12.28 13.83
CA ARG A 123 11.03 12.59 12.92
C ARG A 123 10.64 12.53 11.44
N ARG A 124 9.53 11.87 11.11
CA ARG A 124 9.10 11.57 9.72
C ARG A 124 7.81 12.28 9.37
N ARG A 125 7.57 12.36 8.09
CA ARG A 125 6.44 13.05 7.49
C ARG A 125 5.82 12.16 6.42
N LEU A 126 4.56 11.81 6.61
CA LEU A 126 3.75 11.03 5.67
C LEU A 126 2.79 11.93 4.92
N ARG A 127 3.02 12.16 3.64
CA ARG A 127 2.10 12.87 2.76
C ARG A 127 1.04 11.89 2.25
N TYR A 128 -0.22 12.26 2.42
CA TYR A 128 -1.34 11.53 1.81
C TYR A 128 -1.64 12.09 0.42
N LEU A 129 -1.85 11.22 -0.56
CA LEU A 129 -2.17 11.55 -1.95
C LEU A 129 -3.46 10.84 -2.32
N ALA A 130 -4.54 11.59 -2.52
CA ALA A 130 -5.79 11.03 -2.99
C ALA A 130 -5.66 10.61 -4.47
N THR A 131 -6.00 9.37 -4.76
CA THR A 131 -5.90 8.79 -6.11
C THR A 131 -7.14 7.96 -6.45
N PRO A 132 -8.34 8.57 -6.47
CA PRO A 132 -9.57 7.81 -6.70
C PRO A 132 -9.47 6.90 -7.92
N HIS A 133 -9.81 5.61 -7.73
CA HIS A 133 -9.74 4.55 -8.74
C HIS A 133 -8.33 4.16 -9.20
N LEU A 134 -7.28 4.53 -8.47
CA LEU A 134 -5.92 4.08 -8.71
C LEU A 134 -5.32 3.48 -7.41
N PRO A 135 -5.03 2.17 -7.35
CA PRO A 135 -5.24 1.15 -8.40
C PRO A 135 -6.72 0.91 -8.68
N HIS A 136 -7.58 0.88 -7.68
CA HIS A 136 -9.04 0.77 -7.74
C HIS A 136 -9.67 1.35 -6.48
N GLY A 137 -11.00 1.38 -6.38
CA GLY A 137 -11.70 1.98 -5.25
C GLY A 137 -11.79 3.51 -5.33
N TRP A 138 -12.95 4.05 -5.02
CA TRP A 138 -13.17 5.51 -5.04
C TRP A 138 -12.54 6.26 -3.87
N ASP A 139 -12.17 5.53 -2.82
CA ASP A 139 -11.49 6.01 -1.61
C ASP A 139 -9.96 5.86 -1.67
N ALA A 140 -9.43 5.36 -2.79
CA ALA A 140 -8.03 5.03 -2.93
C ALA A 140 -7.10 6.25 -2.74
N GLY A 141 -5.96 5.98 -2.12
CA GLY A 141 -4.91 6.94 -1.89
C GLY A 141 -3.59 6.29 -1.47
N PHE A 142 -2.52 7.02 -1.63
CA PHE A 142 -1.17 6.57 -1.31
C PHE A 142 -0.58 7.39 -0.17
N PHE A 143 0.30 6.76 0.59
CA PHE A 143 1.16 7.45 1.54
C PHE A 143 2.58 7.52 0.99
N PHE A 144 3.19 8.69 1.09
CA PHE A 144 4.59 8.92 0.76
C PHE A 144 5.35 9.42 1.98
N GLU A 145 6.33 8.65 2.43
CA GLU A 145 7.24 9.07 3.49
C GLU A 145 8.33 9.97 2.90
N GLU A 146 8.30 11.27 3.26
CA GLU A 146 9.09 12.32 2.60
C GLU A 146 10.58 12.26 2.95
N THR A 147 10.95 11.82 4.16
CA THR A 147 12.32 11.86 4.67
C THR A 147 13.19 10.79 4.01
N GLY A 148 12.74 9.54 4.01
CA GLY A 148 13.42 8.40 3.37
C GLY A 148 12.96 8.14 1.93
N ARG A 149 11.96 8.91 1.44
CA ARG A 149 11.41 8.83 0.09
C ARG A 149 10.85 7.45 -0.23
N THR A 150 10.05 6.91 0.69
CA THR A 150 9.34 5.64 0.50
C THR A 150 7.90 5.88 0.07
N LEU A 151 7.51 5.37 -1.08
CA LEU A 151 6.13 5.33 -1.54
C LEU A 151 5.51 3.98 -1.16
N PHE A 152 4.40 4.00 -0.43
CA PHE A 152 3.59 2.81 -0.17
C PHE A 152 2.65 2.63 -1.35
N CYS A 153 2.89 1.57 -2.14
CA CYS A 153 2.38 1.45 -3.51
C CYS A 153 1.04 0.72 -3.63
N SER A 154 0.44 0.26 -2.51
CA SER A 154 -0.77 -0.57 -2.62
C SER A 154 -0.57 -1.70 -3.62
N ASP A 155 -1.53 -2.00 -4.48
CA ASP A 155 -1.49 -3.07 -5.48
C ASP A 155 -0.76 -2.71 -6.76
N LEU A 156 -0.28 -1.46 -6.89
CA LEU A 156 0.61 -1.15 -8.02
C LEU A 156 1.85 -2.04 -7.97
N PHE A 157 2.27 -2.53 -9.13
CA PHE A 157 3.40 -3.46 -9.28
C PHE A 157 3.16 -4.84 -8.66
N PHE A 158 1.92 -5.30 -8.61
CA PHE A 158 1.56 -6.64 -8.16
C PHE A 158 2.48 -7.73 -8.76
N GLN A 159 2.95 -8.63 -7.91
CA GLN A 159 3.80 -9.77 -8.29
C GLN A 159 3.25 -11.05 -7.63
N PRO A 160 2.89 -12.09 -8.39
CA PRO A 160 2.49 -13.37 -7.82
C PRO A 160 3.67 -14.16 -7.28
N GLY A 161 3.39 -15.23 -6.54
CA GLY A 161 4.40 -16.14 -5.99
C GLY A 161 4.99 -15.65 -4.67
N ASP A 162 6.18 -16.15 -4.35
CA ASP A 162 6.91 -15.85 -3.12
C ASP A 162 8.31 -15.25 -3.45
N PRO A 163 8.37 -14.08 -4.11
CA PRO A 163 9.64 -13.47 -4.46
C PRO A 163 10.38 -12.94 -3.21
N GLY A 164 11.68 -12.65 -3.38
CA GLY A 164 12.51 -12.07 -2.31
C GLY A 164 11.96 -10.73 -1.78
N PRO A 165 12.42 -10.29 -0.60
CA PRO A 165 11.81 -9.14 0.07
C PRO A 165 12.07 -7.80 -0.62
N LEU A 166 13.17 -7.67 -1.36
CA LEU A 166 13.62 -6.43 -1.98
C LEU A 166 14.31 -6.74 -3.31
N THR A 167 14.08 -5.94 -4.32
CA THR A 167 14.71 -6.02 -5.64
C THR A 167 15.19 -4.64 -6.12
N GLU A 168 16.20 -4.65 -6.97
CA GLU A 168 16.67 -3.48 -7.75
C GLU A 168 16.46 -3.71 -9.26
N ASN A 169 15.83 -4.83 -9.62
CA ASN A 169 15.53 -5.18 -10.99
C ASN A 169 14.31 -4.42 -11.50
N ASN A 170 14.25 -4.18 -12.81
CA ASN A 170 13.10 -3.57 -13.48
C ASN A 170 11.79 -4.29 -13.15
N LEU A 171 10.77 -3.53 -12.76
CA LEU A 171 9.44 -4.04 -12.42
C LEU A 171 8.47 -3.98 -13.60
N VAL A 172 8.66 -3.03 -14.53
CA VAL A 172 7.68 -2.70 -15.57
C VAL A 172 7.42 -3.86 -16.51
N GLY A 173 8.49 -4.55 -16.97
CA GLY A 173 8.34 -5.70 -17.87
C GLY A 173 7.51 -6.83 -17.26
N PRO A 174 7.90 -7.36 -16.08
CA PRO A 174 7.12 -8.37 -15.37
C PRO A 174 5.67 -7.96 -15.11
N VAL A 175 5.43 -6.73 -14.66
CA VAL A 175 4.07 -6.24 -14.36
C VAL A 175 3.21 -6.15 -15.62
N ARG A 176 3.78 -5.76 -16.75
CA ARG A 176 3.07 -5.77 -18.03
C ARG A 176 2.49 -7.15 -18.37
N GLU A 177 3.29 -8.20 -18.23
CA GLU A 177 2.85 -9.58 -18.49
C GLU A 177 1.77 -10.04 -17.48
N ILE A 178 1.89 -9.62 -16.23
CA ILE A 178 0.91 -9.93 -15.19
C ILE A 178 -0.45 -9.26 -15.49
N ILE A 179 -0.45 -7.98 -15.90
CA ILE A 179 -1.68 -7.28 -16.30
C ILE A 179 -2.32 -7.97 -17.50
N LEU A 180 -1.54 -8.32 -18.54
CA LEU A 180 -2.03 -9.03 -19.71
C LEU A 180 -2.65 -10.39 -19.36
N GLU A 181 -2.10 -11.12 -18.40
CA GLU A 181 -2.66 -12.39 -17.93
C GLU A 181 -3.92 -12.16 -17.09
N GLY A 182 -3.90 -11.16 -16.19
CA GLY A 182 -5.04 -10.77 -15.36
C GLY A 182 -6.26 -10.39 -16.18
N MET A 183 -6.07 -9.72 -17.32
CA MET A 183 -7.15 -9.36 -18.26
C MET A 183 -7.91 -10.56 -18.83
N LYS A 184 -7.39 -11.77 -18.71
CA LYS A 184 -8.06 -13.02 -19.13
C LYS A 184 -8.89 -13.67 -18.02
N GLY A 185 -8.73 -13.20 -16.78
CA GLY A 185 -9.30 -13.78 -15.57
C GLY A 185 -10.54 -13.05 -15.06
N PRO A 186 -11.02 -13.45 -13.88
CA PRO A 186 -12.19 -12.83 -13.24
C PRO A 186 -11.91 -11.38 -12.77
N LEU A 187 -10.65 -11.00 -12.61
CA LEU A 187 -10.21 -9.65 -12.20
C LEU A 187 -9.79 -8.77 -13.40
N ALA A 188 -10.31 -9.06 -14.62
CA ALA A 188 -9.94 -8.34 -15.84
C ALA A 188 -10.24 -6.83 -15.82
N HIS A 189 -11.04 -6.38 -14.87
CA HIS A 189 -11.47 -4.99 -14.74
C HIS A 189 -11.21 -4.42 -13.33
N ASP A 190 -10.26 -5.00 -12.61
CA ASP A 190 -9.89 -4.56 -11.27
C ASP A 190 -9.32 -3.12 -11.27
N MET A 191 -8.50 -2.78 -12.26
CA MET A 191 -7.91 -1.46 -12.40
C MET A 191 -8.59 -0.67 -13.54
N PRO A 192 -9.46 0.30 -13.25
CA PRO A 192 -10.08 1.11 -14.27
C PRO A 192 -9.12 2.20 -14.76
N TYR A 193 -9.06 2.43 -16.09
CA TYR A 193 -8.41 3.60 -16.64
C TYR A 193 -9.40 4.77 -16.71
N THR A 194 -9.10 5.85 -16.00
CA THR A 194 -9.95 7.05 -15.92
C THR A 194 -9.27 8.24 -16.59
N PRO A 195 -9.97 9.34 -16.89
CA PRO A 195 -9.36 10.55 -17.41
C PRO A 195 -8.27 11.17 -16.51
N TYR A 196 -8.18 10.76 -15.25
CA TYR A 196 -7.22 11.27 -14.27
C TYR A 196 -6.05 10.33 -14.00
N THR A 197 -6.07 9.09 -14.53
CA THR A 197 -5.08 8.05 -14.23
C THR A 197 -3.66 8.51 -14.57
N ASP A 198 -3.45 9.07 -15.77
CA ASP A 198 -2.13 9.57 -16.19
C ASP A 198 -1.60 10.66 -15.24
N GLN A 199 -2.46 11.60 -14.86
CA GLN A 199 -2.08 12.71 -13.97
C GLN A 199 -1.72 12.22 -12.57
N MET A 200 -2.47 11.24 -12.04
CA MET A 200 -2.20 10.66 -10.72
C MET A 200 -0.87 9.90 -10.73
N LEU A 201 -0.61 9.07 -11.74
CA LEU A 201 0.66 8.34 -11.86
C LEU A 201 1.85 9.28 -12.04
N GLU A 202 1.75 10.35 -12.86
CA GLU A 202 2.83 11.33 -13.00
C GLU A 202 3.07 12.08 -11.68
N ARG A 203 2.01 12.40 -10.92
CA ARG A 203 2.14 13.01 -9.60
C ARG A 203 2.92 12.10 -8.63
N LEU A 204 2.64 10.80 -8.61
CA LEU A 204 3.39 9.82 -7.81
C LEU A 204 4.85 9.73 -8.27
N ALA A 205 5.09 9.67 -9.57
CA ALA A 205 6.43 9.60 -10.14
C ALA A 205 7.27 10.85 -9.84
N ALA A 206 6.64 12.04 -9.86
CA ALA A 206 7.30 13.32 -9.57
C ALA A 206 7.82 13.42 -8.13
N LEU A 207 7.27 12.65 -7.17
CA LEU A 207 7.83 12.52 -5.82
C LEU A 207 9.22 11.87 -5.85
N SER A 208 9.59 11.25 -6.95
CA SER A 208 10.86 10.54 -7.16
C SER A 208 11.20 9.58 -6.01
N PRO A 209 10.34 8.63 -5.66
CA PRO A 209 10.59 7.69 -4.57
C PRO A 209 11.88 6.89 -4.80
N GLY A 210 12.66 6.70 -3.73
CA GLY A 210 13.84 5.84 -3.74
C GLY A 210 13.52 4.39 -3.35
N THR A 211 12.36 4.21 -2.69
CA THR A 211 11.84 2.90 -2.31
C THR A 211 10.36 2.80 -2.66
N LEU A 212 9.96 1.70 -3.30
CA LEU A 212 8.56 1.35 -3.54
C LEU A 212 8.19 0.19 -2.60
N ALA A 213 7.30 0.46 -1.65
CA ALA A 213 6.79 -0.52 -0.70
C ALA A 213 5.52 -1.16 -1.28
N ILE A 214 5.67 -2.30 -1.94
CA ILE A 214 4.64 -2.96 -2.75
C ILE A 214 3.86 -3.96 -1.91
N MET A 215 2.53 -3.90 -1.98
CA MET A 215 1.62 -4.75 -1.18
C MET A 215 1.78 -6.24 -1.51
N HIS A 216 1.94 -6.60 -2.78
CA HIS A 216 2.05 -7.97 -3.26
C HIS A 216 3.34 -8.18 -4.04
N GLY A 217 4.31 -8.85 -3.40
CA GLY A 217 5.60 -9.17 -4.00
C GLY A 217 6.79 -8.45 -3.38
N SER A 218 7.88 -8.35 -4.10
CA SER A 218 9.10 -7.65 -3.66
C SER A 218 8.91 -6.16 -3.59
N SER A 219 9.37 -5.52 -2.52
CA SER A 219 9.62 -4.08 -2.54
C SER A 219 10.76 -3.75 -3.51
N PHE A 220 10.81 -2.51 -4.00
CA PHE A 220 11.85 -2.07 -4.95
C PHE A 220 12.71 -0.96 -4.33
N ARG A 221 13.99 -0.97 -4.67
CA ARG A 221 14.92 0.13 -4.36
C ARG A 221 15.62 0.60 -5.62
N GLY A 222 15.56 1.89 -5.89
CA GLY A 222 16.15 2.49 -7.08
C GLY A 222 15.41 3.75 -7.53
N ASP A 223 15.38 4.03 -8.82
CA ASP A 223 14.60 5.13 -9.39
C ASP A 223 13.11 4.73 -9.49
N GLY A 224 12.40 4.79 -8.37
CA GLY A 224 10.97 4.49 -8.33
C GLY A 224 10.12 5.44 -9.15
N GLY A 225 10.59 6.67 -9.39
CA GLY A 225 9.92 7.60 -10.30
C GLY A 225 9.92 7.10 -11.75
N ALA A 226 11.05 6.54 -12.21
CA ALA A 226 11.14 5.91 -13.52
C ALA A 226 10.24 4.67 -13.63
N GLU A 227 10.22 3.81 -12.59
CA GLU A 227 9.34 2.63 -12.56
C GLU A 227 7.85 3.03 -12.62
N VAL A 228 7.42 4.05 -11.86
CA VAL A 228 6.03 4.55 -11.90
C VAL A 228 5.67 5.11 -13.28
N ARG A 229 6.57 5.86 -13.94
CA ARG A 229 6.33 6.33 -15.32
C ARG A 229 6.27 5.18 -16.30
N GLY A 230 7.13 4.18 -16.16
CA GLY A 230 7.08 2.96 -16.96
C GLY A 230 5.75 2.23 -16.82
N LEU A 231 5.28 2.07 -15.58
CA LEU A 231 3.96 1.49 -15.29
C LEU A 231 2.82 2.31 -15.90
N ALA A 232 2.89 3.65 -15.82
CA ALA A 232 1.90 4.54 -16.44
C ALA A 232 1.78 4.29 -17.96
N GLY A 233 2.91 4.10 -18.64
CA GLY A 233 2.93 3.73 -20.05
C GLY A 233 2.22 2.41 -20.34
N VAL A 234 2.46 1.39 -19.51
CA VAL A 234 1.81 0.07 -19.62
C VAL A 234 0.31 0.16 -19.36
N ILE A 235 -0.10 0.81 -18.28
CA ILE A 235 -1.52 0.99 -17.93
C ILE A 235 -2.25 1.70 -19.06
N LYS A 236 -1.69 2.77 -19.61
CA LYS A 236 -2.26 3.50 -20.74
C LYS A 236 -2.39 2.62 -21.98
N GLU A 237 -1.32 1.92 -22.36
CA GLU A 237 -1.31 1.03 -23.52
C GLU A 237 -2.41 -0.04 -23.45
N LEU A 238 -2.54 -0.66 -22.27
CA LEU A 238 -3.38 -1.85 -22.11
C LEU A 238 -4.83 -1.53 -21.74
N LEU A 239 -5.03 -0.53 -20.87
CA LEU A 239 -6.33 -0.27 -20.24
C LEU A 239 -7.06 0.96 -20.81
N ASP A 240 -6.37 1.89 -21.48
CA ASP A 240 -7.05 3.01 -22.14
C ASP A 240 -7.85 2.51 -23.35
N THR A 241 -9.17 2.52 -23.22
CA THR A 241 -10.11 2.12 -24.28
C THR A 241 -10.68 3.31 -25.04
N SER A 242 -10.31 4.54 -24.70
CA SER A 242 -10.91 5.76 -25.28
C SER A 242 -10.69 5.90 -26.79
N ASN A 243 -9.66 5.24 -27.33
CA ASN A 243 -9.31 5.26 -28.77
C ASN A 243 -9.63 3.93 -29.47
N LYS A 244 -10.34 2.99 -28.81
CA LYS A 244 -10.68 1.66 -29.38
C LYS A 244 -12.14 1.61 -29.89
N GLY A 245 -12.72 2.75 -30.23
CA GLY A 245 -14.06 2.91 -30.79
C GLY A 245 -14.06 3.03 -32.32
#